data_290b01203d41b447e7cb76acadb8c44e
#
_entry.id   290b01203d41b447e7cb76acadb8c44e
#
_cell.length_a   1.000
_cell.length_b   1.000
_cell.length_c   1.000
_cell.angle_alpha   90.00
_cell.angle_beta   90.00
_cell.angle_gamma   90.00
#
_symmetry.space_group_name_H-M   'P 1'
#
loop_
_entity.id
_entity.type
_entity.pdbx_description
1 polymer ?
#
loop_
_entity_poly.entity_id
_entity_poly.type
_entity_poly.pdbx_seq_one_letter_code
_entity_poly.pdbx_strand_id
1 'polypeptide(L)'
;VGHGPSPSSSTPGAEKREKQYQAHQGFGDHHGGVTGAHTYFYTDEANCDQHMETFLRCIDASGGSSEDGFSAIKLTALARPQFLVQFSEVLVKWRRFFHQMAAEEGQARRAVLDTKLDVEKLQESLANLGIASKAESQQWFTGENLGTRGTVDLLDWNSLFDSRTKLSRPLLIPNRKTGQLEPLLSRFSEEEELQMKRVLQRMDVLAKRAIEKGVRLMVDAEQSYFQPAISHLTVETQRCFNRSQPIIYNTYQCYLKEAYNNVTGDVELSRREGWHFGTKLVRGAYMEQERERAAQMGYEDPINPTYEKTNEMYRRCLDYILEEIKLSQKASVMVASHSEDTVKFTLCRMMELGIHPLDKKVCFGQLLGMCDQITFPLGQAGFPVYKYVPYGPVNKVLPYLSRRAQENRGFMQRVNRERDLLWKEVKRRLLTGNLFS
;
A
#
# COMPACT_ATOMS: atom_id res chain seq x y z
N VAL A 1 -21.41 40.38 6.93
CA VAL A 1 -20.36 40.38 7.94
C VAL A 1 -19.89 38.94 8.04
N GLY A 2 -18.84 38.61 7.29
CA GLY A 2 -18.28 37.27 7.26
C GLY A 2 -17.34 37.06 8.46
N HIS A 3 -17.65 36.11 9.27
CA HIS A 3 -16.66 35.56 10.20
C HIS A 3 -15.75 34.63 9.43
N GLY A 4 -14.52 35.07 9.17
CA GLY A 4 -13.44 34.20 8.75
C GLY A 4 -13.11 33.23 9.87
N PRO A 5 -12.61 32.01 9.52
CA PRO A 5 -12.20 31.05 10.53
C PRO A 5 -11.05 31.65 11.36
N SER A 6 -11.21 31.63 12.67
CA SER A 6 -10.16 32.00 13.61
C SER A 6 -8.92 31.10 13.35
N PRO A 7 -7.71 31.67 13.41
CA PRO A 7 -6.52 30.85 13.27
C PRO A 7 -6.50 29.80 14.39
N SER A 8 -6.51 28.54 14.02
CA SER A 8 -6.31 27.46 14.96
C SER A 8 -4.98 27.67 15.68
N SER A 9 -5.01 27.73 16.99
CA SER A 9 -3.81 27.78 17.79
C SER A 9 -3.01 26.51 17.55
N SER A 10 -2.04 26.57 16.65
CA SER A 10 -1.08 25.51 16.48
C SER A 10 -0.25 25.37 17.76
N THR A 11 -0.21 24.17 18.32
CA THR A 11 0.68 23.92 19.45
C THR A 11 2.12 24.12 19.03
N PRO A 12 3.02 24.67 19.91
CA PRO A 12 4.42 24.93 19.56
C PRO A 12 5.17 23.71 19.00
N GLY A 13 4.75 22.50 19.35
CA GLY A 13 5.28 21.26 18.81
C GLY A 13 4.89 20.97 17.36
N ALA A 14 3.71 21.38 16.93
CA ALA A 14 3.24 21.21 15.56
C ALA A 14 4.00 22.14 14.59
N GLU A 15 4.21 23.41 14.98
CA GLU A 15 4.99 24.36 14.17
C GLU A 15 6.44 23.91 13.99
N LYS A 16 7.06 23.37 15.04
CA LYS A 16 8.44 22.87 14.97
C LYS A 16 8.55 21.65 14.03
N ARG A 17 7.54 20.79 13.98
CA ARG A 17 7.49 19.64 13.08
C ARG A 17 7.21 20.06 11.65
N GLU A 18 6.34 21.02 11.44
CA GLU A 18 6.09 21.61 10.12
C GLU A 18 7.36 22.23 9.56
N LYS A 19 8.13 22.96 10.37
CA LYS A 19 9.42 23.50 9.98
C LYS A 19 10.46 22.41 9.68
N GLN A 20 10.51 21.33 10.47
CA GLN A 20 11.39 20.17 10.17
C GLN A 20 11.00 19.48 8.89
N TYR A 21 9.71 19.36 8.61
CA TYR A 21 9.21 18.78 7.39
C TYR A 21 9.53 19.66 6.17
N GLN A 22 9.45 20.97 6.29
CA GLN A 22 9.86 21.92 5.25
C GLN A 22 11.36 21.87 4.99
N ALA A 23 12.21 21.68 6.01
CA ALA A 23 13.65 21.58 5.87
C ALA A 23 14.10 20.32 5.12
N HIS A 24 13.26 19.29 5.06
CA HIS A 24 13.48 18.08 4.27
C HIS A 24 12.89 18.19 2.86
N GLN A 25 13.09 19.29 2.22
CA GLN A 25 12.43 19.74 0.99
C GLN A 25 12.63 18.90 -0.29
N GLY A 26 12.83 17.66 -0.22
CA GLY A 26 12.69 16.83 -1.42
C GLY A 26 11.25 16.50 -1.79
N PHE A 27 10.28 17.05 -1.09
CA PHE A 27 8.88 16.65 -1.20
C PHE A 27 8.09 17.32 -2.33
N GLY A 28 8.76 17.75 -3.38
CA GLY A 28 8.12 17.86 -4.68
C GLY A 28 7.45 19.19 -5.01
N ASP A 29 7.99 20.29 -4.51
CA ASP A 29 7.52 21.61 -4.91
C ASP A 29 7.98 22.06 -6.31
N HIS A 30 8.80 21.27 -6.98
CA HIS A 30 9.48 21.76 -8.19
C HIS A 30 8.79 21.43 -9.50
N HIS A 31 7.77 20.60 -9.52
CA HIS A 31 7.07 20.28 -10.77
C HIS A 31 5.57 20.18 -10.54
N GLY A 32 4.82 20.98 -11.25
CA GLY A 32 3.36 21.14 -11.16
C GLY A 32 2.47 19.91 -11.29
N GLY A 33 3.04 18.71 -11.08
CA GLY A 33 2.32 17.44 -11.04
C GLY A 33 1.98 16.91 -9.65
N VAL A 34 2.39 17.57 -8.58
CA VAL A 34 2.29 17.08 -7.19
C VAL A 34 1.26 17.83 -6.35
N THR A 35 0.36 18.52 -6.99
CA THR A 35 -0.66 19.35 -6.31
C THR A 35 -1.54 18.53 -5.34
N GLY A 36 -1.72 17.24 -5.55
CA GLY A 36 -2.52 16.40 -4.66
C GLY A 36 -1.88 16.18 -3.29
N ALA A 37 -0.61 15.81 -3.24
CA ALA A 37 0.12 15.60 -1.98
C ALA A 37 0.40 16.93 -1.27
N HIS A 38 0.75 17.96 -2.02
CA HIS A 38 1.02 19.29 -1.47
C HIS A 38 -0.20 19.91 -0.80
N THR A 39 -1.40 19.66 -1.31
CA THR A 39 -2.63 20.20 -0.74
C THR A 39 -2.89 19.70 0.69
N TYR A 40 -2.42 18.51 1.02
CA TYR A 40 -2.59 17.90 2.35
C TYR A 40 -1.39 18.09 3.27
N PHE A 41 -0.36 18.77 2.81
CA PHE A 41 0.91 18.91 3.50
C PHE A 41 0.78 19.60 4.87
N TYR A 42 -0.11 20.58 4.97
CA TYR A 42 -0.40 21.32 6.19
C TYR A 42 -1.76 20.97 6.81
N THR A 43 -2.22 19.76 6.54
CA THR A 43 -3.50 19.29 7.05
C THR A 43 -3.46 19.17 8.57
N ASP A 44 -4.33 19.89 9.24
CA ASP A 44 -4.59 19.77 10.66
C ASP A 44 -5.71 18.76 10.94
N GLU A 45 -6.02 18.51 12.21
CA GLU A 45 -7.06 17.57 12.62
C GLU A 45 -8.45 17.97 12.14
N ALA A 46 -8.74 19.27 12.07
CA ALA A 46 -10.02 19.77 11.57
C ALA A 46 -10.19 19.48 10.07
N ASN A 47 -9.13 19.66 9.27
CA ASN A 47 -9.13 19.29 7.87
C ASN A 47 -9.29 17.79 7.67
N CYS A 48 -8.66 16.97 8.51
CA CYS A 48 -8.85 15.52 8.48
C CYS A 48 -10.32 15.15 8.72
N ASP A 49 -10.99 15.82 9.64
CA ASP A 49 -12.42 15.58 9.91
C ASP A 49 -13.30 16.02 8.74
N GLN A 50 -12.97 17.11 8.07
CA GLN A 50 -13.66 17.52 6.84
C GLN A 50 -13.49 16.50 5.71
N HIS A 51 -12.30 15.94 5.54
CA HIS A 51 -12.06 14.88 4.57
C HIS A 51 -12.84 13.61 4.93
N MET A 52 -12.99 13.32 6.20
CA MET A 52 -13.83 12.22 6.68
C MET A 52 -15.26 12.34 6.19
N GLU A 53 -15.87 13.53 6.33
CA GLU A 53 -17.22 13.77 5.84
C GLU A 53 -17.34 13.58 4.32
N THR A 54 -16.33 14.04 3.57
CA THR A 54 -16.30 13.85 2.12
C THR A 54 -16.24 12.38 1.75
N PHE A 55 -15.37 11.60 2.39
CA PHE A 55 -15.28 10.16 2.15
C PHE A 55 -16.56 9.42 2.54
N LEU A 56 -17.19 9.79 3.64
CA LEU A 56 -18.47 9.19 4.04
C LEU A 56 -19.58 9.45 3.00
N ARG A 57 -19.64 10.66 2.45
CA ARG A 57 -20.57 10.96 1.35
C ARG A 57 -20.28 10.15 0.09
N CYS A 58 -19.00 9.95 -0.24
CA CYS A 58 -18.61 9.12 -1.37
C CYS A 58 -19.02 7.65 -1.17
N ILE A 59 -18.86 7.12 0.03
CA ILE A 59 -19.30 5.77 0.38
C ILE A 59 -20.82 5.66 0.26
N ASP A 60 -21.58 6.60 0.81
CA ASP A 60 -23.03 6.60 0.72
C ASP A 60 -23.51 6.67 -0.74
N ALA A 61 -22.89 7.51 -1.56
CA ALA A 61 -23.19 7.60 -2.98
C ALA A 61 -22.87 6.32 -3.75
N SER A 62 -21.74 5.66 -3.43
CA SER A 62 -21.34 4.39 -4.05
C SER A 62 -22.27 3.25 -3.67
N GLY A 63 -22.78 3.23 -2.44
CA GLY A 63 -23.73 2.22 -1.96
C GLY A 63 -25.13 2.35 -2.57
N GLY A 64 -25.49 3.56 -3.01
CA GLY A 64 -26.79 3.81 -3.66
C GLY A 64 -26.87 3.35 -5.12
N SER A 65 -25.75 3.14 -5.78
CA SER A 65 -25.68 2.91 -7.23
C SER A 65 -25.41 1.45 -7.64
N SER A 66 -24.80 0.63 -6.78
CA SER A 66 -24.54 -0.79 -7.03
C SER A 66 -24.23 -1.53 -5.72
N GLU A 67 -24.55 -2.83 -5.69
CA GLU A 67 -24.29 -3.67 -4.51
C GLU A 67 -22.80 -3.97 -4.29
N ASP A 68 -21.91 -3.71 -5.26
CA ASP A 68 -20.49 -4.08 -5.24
C ASP A 68 -19.57 -2.87 -5.53
N GLY A 69 -19.92 -1.68 -5.07
CA GLY A 69 -19.14 -0.47 -5.33
C GLY A 69 -17.82 -0.42 -4.56
N PHE A 70 -16.87 0.37 -5.08
CA PHE A 70 -15.62 0.72 -4.41
C PHE A 70 -15.57 2.22 -4.15
N SER A 71 -15.00 2.60 -3.02
CA SER A 71 -14.65 3.98 -2.71
C SER A 71 -13.17 4.07 -2.38
N ALA A 72 -12.44 4.96 -3.06
CA ALA A 72 -11.02 5.18 -2.83
C ALA A 72 -10.79 6.19 -1.71
N ILE A 73 -9.82 5.91 -0.85
CA ILE A 73 -9.40 6.82 0.21
C ILE A 73 -7.89 7.03 0.18
N LYS A 74 -7.43 8.21 0.60
CA LYS A 74 -6.02 8.55 0.76
C LYS A 74 -5.72 8.83 2.22
N LEU A 75 -4.74 8.15 2.78
CA LEU A 75 -4.39 8.34 4.19
C LEU A 75 -3.74 9.70 4.47
N THR A 76 -3.11 10.34 3.48
CA THR A 76 -2.65 11.73 3.61
C THR A 76 -3.79 12.74 3.81
N ALA A 77 -5.02 12.36 3.51
CA ALA A 77 -6.22 13.16 3.84
C ALA A 77 -6.78 12.87 5.25
N LEU A 78 -6.42 11.75 5.85
CA LEU A 78 -6.92 11.29 7.16
C LEU A 78 -5.90 11.43 8.29
N ALA A 79 -4.66 11.69 7.96
CA ALA A 79 -3.55 11.81 8.88
C ALA A 79 -2.70 13.03 8.54
N ARG A 80 -2.01 13.57 9.53
CA ARG A 80 -1.00 14.60 9.26
C ARG A 80 0.17 13.99 8.49
N PRO A 81 0.60 14.58 7.37
CA PRO A 81 1.70 14.05 6.57
C PRO A 81 3.01 13.88 7.36
N GLN A 82 3.31 14.79 8.28
CA GLN A 82 4.51 14.69 9.13
C GLN A 82 4.50 13.40 9.97
N PHE A 83 3.35 13.04 10.51
CA PHE A 83 3.17 11.79 11.26
C PHE A 83 3.44 10.57 10.37
N LEU A 84 2.89 10.55 9.17
CA LEU A 84 3.09 9.44 8.23
C LEU A 84 4.55 9.27 7.82
N VAL A 85 5.26 10.38 7.59
CA VAL A 85 6.70 10.36 7.28
C VAL A 85 7.50 9.81 8.46
N GLN A 86 7.28 10.31 9.66
CA GLN A 86 7.99 9.89 10.87
C GLN A 86 7.73 8.41 11.19
N PHE A 87 6.50 8.00 11.10
CA PHE A 87 6.12 6.60 11.31
C PHE A 87 6.72 5.69 10.25
N SER A 88 6.74 6.11 8.99
CA SER A 88 7.40 5.38 7.90
C SER A 88 8.89 5.22 8.14
N GLU A 89 9.58 6.27 8.59
CA GLU A 89 11.01 6.20 8.94
C GLU A 89 11.29 5.18 10.05
N VAL A 90 10.45 5.17 11.07
CA VAL A 90 10.56 4.21 12.19
C VAL A 90 10.40 2.78 11.69
N LEU A 91 9.38 2.51 10.88
CA LEU A 91 9.13 1.19 10.30
C LEU A 91 10.30 0.72 9.41
N VAL A 92 10.84 1.62 8.59
CA VAL A 92 11.99 1.31 7.72
C VAL A 92 13.24 0.99 8.55
N LYS A 93 13.53 1.75 9.61
CA LYS A 93 14.65 1.50 10.51
C LYS A 93 14.52 0.15 11.20
N TRP A 94 13.33 -0.20 11.64
CA TRP A 94 13.02 -1.46 12.30
C TRP A 94 13.29 -2.67 11.37
N ARG A 95 12.83 -2.59 10.13
CA ARG A 95 13.08 -3.62 9.11
C ARG A 95 14.55 -3.73 8.73
N ARG A 96 15.23 -2.60 8.56
CA ARG A 96 16.67 -2.58 8.27
C ARG A 96 17.48 -3.24 9.35
N PHE A 97 17.11 -3.03 10.59
CA PHE A 97 17.77 -3.66 11.72
C PHE A 97 17.67 -5.19 11.66
N PHE A 98 16.49 -5.72 11.35
CA PHE A 98 16.32 -7.17 11.13
C PHE A 98 17.21 -7.67 9.99
N HIS A 99 17.21 -7.01 8.85
CA HIS A 99 18.04 -7.40 7.70
C HIS A 99 19.54 -7.30 7.99
N GLN A 100 19.94 -6.34 8.79
CA GLN A 100 21.33 -6.19 9.21
C GLN A 100 21.77 -7.37 10.09
N MET A 101 20.95 -7.78 11.04
CA MET A 101 21.23 -8.96 11.85
C MET A 101 21.25 -10.25 10.98
N ALA A 102 20.33 -10.34 10.02
CA ALA A 102 20.32 -11.47 9.09
C ALA A 102 21.57 -11.51 8.21
N ALA A 103 22.07 -10.37 7.77
CA ALA A 103 23.31 -10.27 7.00
C ALA A 103 24.54 -10.74 7.81
N GLU A 104 24.60 -10.40 9.09
CA GLU A 104 25.64 -10.88 9.99
C GLU A 104 25.63 -12.40 10.17
N GLU A 105 24.47 -13.04 10.05
CA GLU A 105 24.29 -14.48 10.06
C GLU A 105 24.42 -15.15 8.67
N GLY A 106 24.88 -14.41 7.66
CA GLY A 106 25.08 -14.92 6.30
C GLY A 106 23.81 -15.08 5.46
N GLN A 107 22.71 -14.46 5.85
CA GLN A 107 21.40 -14.59 5.18
C GLN A 107 21.02 -13.37 4.29
N ALA A 108 21.96 -12.49 3.97
CA ALA A 108 21.70 -11.24 3.23
C ALA A 108 21.07 -11.43 1.84
N ARG A 109 21.23 -12.60 1.21
CA ARG A 109 20.76 -12.88 -0.16
C ARG A 109 19.53 -13.77 -0.22
N ARG A 110 18.97 -14.17 0.89
CA ARG A 110 17.76 -14.99 0.91
C ARG A 110 16.52 -14.14 0.63
N ALA A 111 15.51 -14.78 0.04
CA ALA A 111 14.18 -14.17 -0.06
C ALA A 111 13.68 -13.76 1.33
N VAL A 112 12.86 -12.71 1.38
CA VAL A 112 12.43 -12.09 2.66
C VAL A 112 11.77 -13.10 3.59
N LEU A 113 10.91 -13.98 3.06
CA LEU A 113 10.22 -15.01 3.87
C LEU A 113 11.11 -16.20 4.24
N ASP A 114 12.20 -16.40 3.53
CA ASP A 114 13.18 -17.48 3.81
C ASP A 114 14.28 -17.04 4.78
N THR A 115 14.36 -15.74 5.08
CA THR A 115 15.29 -15.20 6.06
C THR A 115 14.74 -15.43 7.45
N LYS A 116 15.39 -16.32 8.20
CA LYS A 116 14.97 -16.72 9.54
C LYS A 116 16.13 -16.61 10.51
N LEU A 117 15.96 -15.83 11.56
CA LEU A 117 16.92 -15.69 12.64
C LEU A 117 16.60 -16.69 13.76
N ASP A 118 17.64 -17.33 14.29
CA ASP A 118 17.50 -18.13 15.48
C ASP A 118 17.14 -17.26 16.68
N VAL A 119 16.14 -17.63 17.45
CA VAL A 119 15.64 -16.83 18.58
C VAL A 119 16.72 -16.62 19.65
N GLU A 120 17.48 -17.66 19.99
CA GLU A 120 18.53 -17.55 21.00
C GLU A 120 19.67 -16.63 20.54
N LYS A 121 20.11 -16.77 19.28
CA LYS A 121 21.12 -15.89 18.69
C LYS A 121 20.63 -14.45 18.59
N LEU A 122 19.36 -14.25 18.25
CA LEU A 122 18.74 -12.93 18.21
C LEU A 122 18.73 -12.29 19.60
N GLN A 123 18.35 -13.04 20.63
CA GLN A 123 18.37 -12.57 22.02
C GLN A 123 19.77 -12.20 22.49
N GLU A 124 20.78 -13.02 22.14
CA GLU A 124 22.19 -12.71 22.43
C GLU A 124 22.66 -11.46 21.71
N SER A 125 22.32 -11.29 20.44
CA SER A 125 22.66 -10.09 19.67
C SER A 125 22.05 -8.83 20.26
N LEU A 126 20.77 -8.89 20.66
CA LEU A 126 20.08 -7.77 21.31
C LEU A 126 20.70 -7.44 22.67
N ALA A 127 21.10 -8.42 23.45
CA ALA A 127 21.79 -8.24 24.73
C ALA A 127 23.19 -7.64 24.54
N ASN A 128 23.96 -8.16 23.58
CA ASN A 128 25.32 -7.68 23.28
C ASN A 128 25.31 -6.24 22.75
N LEU A 129 24.29 -5.83 22.02
CA LEU A 129 24.11 -4.48 21.53
C LEU A 129 23.53 -3.53 22.57
N GLY A 130 23.15 -4.02 23.76
CA GLY A 130 22.55 -3.22 24.82
C GLY A 130 21.11 -2.77 24.53
N ILE A 131 20.43 -3.39 23.58
CA ILE A 131 19.07 -3.02 23.17
C ILE A 131 18.02 -3.58 24.13
N ALA A 132 18.18 -4.85 24.51
CA ALA A 132 17.29 -5.51 25.44
C ALA A 132 18.06 -6.63 26.19
N SER A 133 17.79 -6.80 27.49
CA SER A 133 18.30 -7.92 28.24
C SER A 133 17.69 -9.24 27.73
N LYS A 134 18.33 -10.36 28.03
CA LYS A 134 17.76 -11.69 27.68
C LYS A 134 16.36 -11.88 28.26
N ALA A 135 16.11 -11.41 29.46
CA ALA A 135 14.79 -11.48 30.09
C ALA A 135 13.75 -10.64 29.37
N GLU A 136 14.08 -9.42 28.95
CA GLU A 136 13.21 -8.53 28.18
C GLU A 136 12.90 -9.12 26.81
N SER A 137 13.93 -9.59 26.08
CA SER A 137 13.76 -10.16 24.76
C SER A 137 13.00 -11.51 24.78
N GLN A 138 13.10 -12.29 25.85
CA GLN A 138 12.26 -13.46 26.04
C GLN A 138 10.77 -13.13 26.09
N GLN A 139 10.41 -12.02 26.73
CA GLN A 139 9.02 -11.55 26.77
C GLN A 139 8.52 -11.12 25.38
N TRP A 140 9.38 -10.62 24.53
CA TRP A 140 9.00 -10.23 23.17
C TRP A 140 8.57 -11.41 22.31
N PHE A 141 9.12 -12.61 22.55
CA PHE A 141 8.90 -13.79 21.73
C PHE A 141 8.00 -14.84 22.42
N THR A 142 7.34 -14.50 23.52
CA THR A 142 6.42 -15.40 24.24
C THR A 142 4.96 -15.34 23.79
N GLY A 143 4.64 -14.55 22.77
CA GLY A 143 3.32 -14.57 22.15
C GLY A 143 3.00 -15.91 21.48
N GLU A 144 1.73 -16.26 21.37
CA GLU A 144 1.26 -17.57 20.88
C GLU A 144 1.84 -18.02 19.53
N ASN A 145 2.42 -17.12 18.75
CA ASN A 145 2.93 -17.38 17.42
C ASN A 145 4.40 -17.01 17.21
N LEU A 146 5.03 -16.31 18.15
CA LEU A 146 6.40 -15.82 18.01
C LEU A 146 7.38 -16.78 18.64
N GLY A 147 8.33 -17.25 17.84
CA GLY A 147 9.43 -18.09 18.32
C GLY A 147 9.06 -19.51 18.69
N THR A 148 7.83 -19.97 18.48
CA THR A 148 7.41 -21.35 18.77
C THR A 148 8.16 -22.39 17.94
N ARG A 149 8.75 -21.97 16.82
CA ARG A 149 9.59 -22.83 15.94
C ARG A 149 11.09 -22.61 16.14
N GLY A 150 11.49 -21.81 17.13
CA GLY A 150 12.89 -21.49 17.40
C GLY A 150 13.49 -20.45 16.44
N THR A 151 12.73 -19.93 15.49
CA THR A 151 13.17 -18.94 14.50
C THR A 151 12.20 -17.77 14.40
N VAL A 152 12.74 -16.60 14.02
CA VAL A 152 12.01 -15.36 13.80
C VAL A 152 12.26 -14.89 12.38
N ASP A 153 11.20 -14.75 11.59
CA ASP A 153 11.27 -14.10 10.28
C ASP A 153 10.87 -12.61 10.34
N LEU A 154 10.88 -11.94 9.20
CA LEU A 154 10.53 -10.51 9.15
C LEU A 154 9.10 -10.24 9.62
N LEU A 155 8.16 -11.12 9.35
CA LEU A 155 6.77 -10.94 9.77
C LEU A 155 6.62 -11.04 11.29
N ASP A 156 7.32 -11.98 11.91
CA ASP A 156 7.40 -12.09 13.38
C ASP A 156 8.04 -10.84 13.98
N TRP A 157 9.12 -10.37 13.36
CA TRP A 157 9.82 -9.15 13.77
C TRP A 157 8.93 -7.91 13.66
N ASN A 158 8.20 -7.77 12.56
CA ASN A 158 7.27 -6.66 12.36
C ASN A 158 6.06 -6.72 13.30
N SER A 159 5.65 -7.91 13.73
CA SER A 159 4.52 -8.06 14.65
C SER A 159 4.80 -7.48 16.04
N LEU A 160 6.06 -7.32 16.42
CA LEU A 160 6.47 -6.60 17.62
C LEU A 160 6.11 -5.10 17.53
N PHE A 161 5.84 -4.62 16.33
CA PHE A 161 5.42 -3.25 16.02
C PHE A 161 3.90 -3.12 15.82
N ASP A 162 3.11 -3.97 16.44
CA ASP A 162 1.66 -3.85 16.39
C ASP A 162 1.24 -2.56 17.10
N SER A 163 0.57 -1.65 16.39
CA SER A 163 0.10 -0.37 16.91
C SER A 163 -0.93 -0.50 18.02
N ARG A 164 -1.52 -1.68 18.21
CA ARG A 164 -2.44 -1.99 19.29
C ARG A 164 -1.75 -2.49 20.56
N THR A 165 -0.51 -2.98 20.44
CA THR A 165 0.35 -3.25 21.58
C THR A 165 1.14 -1.98 21.87
N LYS A 166 1.03 -1.46 23.07
CA LYS A 166 1.71 -0.22 23.51
C LYS A 166 3.22 -0.30 23.29
N LEU A 167 3.70 0.33 22.22
CA LEU A 167 5.12 0.55 21.95
C LEU A 167 5.67 1.69 22.83
N SER A 168 5.34 1.70 24.11
CA SER A 168 5.71 2.77 25.03
C SER A 168 7.13 2.67 25.59
N ARG A 169 7.94 1.71 25.12
CA ARG A 169 9.33 1.56 25.57
C ARG A 169 10.31 2.08 24.52
N PRO A 170 11.28 2.91 24.93
CA PRO A 170 12.33 3.34 24.02
C PRO A 170 13.21 2.14 23.65
N LEU A 171 13.05 1.64 22.43
CA LEU A 171 13.96 0.69 21.82
C LEU A 171 15.16 1.44 21.27
N LEU A 172 16.36 1.09 21.75
CA LEU A 172 17.61 1.64 21.24
C LEU A 172 18.10 0.75 20.10
N ILE A 173 18.37 1.35 18.95
CA ILE A 173 18.93 0.65 17.79
C ILE A 173 20.24 1.32 17.36
N PRO A 174 21.19 0.56 16.76
CA PRO A 174 22.43 1.15 16.28
C PRO A 174 22.18 2.09 15.09
N ASN A 175 22.76 3.28 15.16
CA ASN A 175 22.84 4.15 14.00
C ASN A 175 24.02 3.70 13.13
N ARG A 176 23.74 3.37 11.87
CA ARG A 176 24.75 2.91 10.91
C ARG A 176 25.86 3.92 10.63
N LYS A 177 25.57 5.23 10.77
CA LYS A 177 26.55 6.29 10.47
C LYS A 177 27.48 6.57 11.63
N THR A 178 26.98 6.50 12.85
CA THR A 178 27.73 6.90 14.06
C THR A 178 28.15 5.71 14.93
N GLY A 179 27.57 4.53 14.72
CA GLY A 179 27.77 3.36 15.57
C GLY A 179 27.16 3.49 16.98
N GLN A 180 26.53 4.61 17.29
CA GLN A 180 25.90 4.85 18.59
C GLN A 180 24.47 4.33 18.63
N LEU A 181 24.02 3.94 19.82
CA LEU A 181 22.63 3.54 20.04
C LEU A 181 21.76 4.79 20.08
N GLU A 182 20.72 4.76 19.25
CA GLU A 182 19.68 5.81 19.21
C GLU A 182 18.32 5.21 19.53
N PRO A 183 17.45 5.94 20.26
CA PRO A 183 16.08 5.50 20.45
C PRO A 183 15.36 5.39 19.09
N LEU A 184 14.83 4.21 18.76
CA LEU A 184 14.02 4.02 17.55
C LEU A 184 12.81 4.95 17.54
N LEU A 185 12.22 5.15 18.71
CA LEU A 185 11.00 5.92 18.94
C LEU A 185 11.26 7.30 19.54
N SER A 186 12.48 7.83 19.46
CA SER A 186 12.80 9.15 20.03
C SER A 186 11.94 10.30 19.51
N ARG A 187 11.31 10.10 18.35
CA ARG A 187 10.40 11.06 17.72
C ARG A 187 8.93 10.71 17.87
N PHE A 188 8.61 9.59 18.53
CA PHE A 188 7.23 9.10 18.71
C PHE A 188 6.75 9.52 20.10
N SER A 189 6.25 10.74 20.21
CA SER A 189 5.73 11.31 21.45
C SER A 189 4.28 10.84 21.71
N GLU A 190 3.75 11.20 22.88
CA GLU A 190 2.32 10.97 23.20
C GLU A 190 1.38 11.59 22.16
N GLU A 191 1.79 12.70 21.55
CA GLU A 191 1.01 13.34 20.50
C GLU A 191 0.96 12.49 19.22
N GLU A 192 2.08 11.86 18.82
CA GLU A 192 2.09 10.96 17.68
C GLU A 192 1.26 9.68 17.95
N GLU A 193 1.30 9.15 19.17
CA GLU A 193 0.45 8.04 19.55
C GLU A 193 -1.03 8.42 19.45
N LEU A 194 -1.39 9.63 19.87
CA LEU A 194 -2.73 10.16 19.73
C LEU A 194 -3.13 10.32 18.26
N GLN A 195 -2.23 10.81 17.42
CA GLN A 195 -2.45 10.91 15.96
C GLN A 195 -2.69 9.54 15.34
N MET A 196 -1.91 8.53 15.71
CA MET A 196 -2.12 7.14 15.24
C MET A 196 -3.51 6.62 15.62
N LYS A 197 -3.92 6.81 16.87
CA LYS A 197 -5.26 6.41 17.34
C LYS A 197 -6.36 7.10 16.53
N ARG A 198 -6.22 8.39 16.26
CA ARG A 198 -7.20 9.14 15.47
C ARG A 198 -7.30 8.63 14.04
N VAL A 199 -6.18 8.35 13.40
CA VAL A 199 -6.18 7.77 12.04
C VAL A 199 -6.89 6.42 12.02
N LEU A 200 -6.56 5.53 12.94
CA LEU A 200 -7.20 4.22 13.04
C LEU A 200 -8.70 4.33 13.34
N GLN A 201 -9.11 5.25 14.21
CA GLN A 201 -10.52 5.53 14.46
C GLN A 201 -11.25 6.02 13.21
N ARG A 202 -10.63 6.92 12.43
CA ARG A 202 -11.19 7.38 11.17
C ARG A 202 -11.33 6.23 10.16
N MET A 203 -10.32 5.40 10.02
CA MET A 203 -10.39 4.22 9.16
C MET A 203 -11.48 3.24 9.63
N ASP A 204 -11.61 3.03 10.93
CA ASP A 204 -12.66 2.17 11.50
C ASP A 204 -14.07 2.71 11.20
N VAL A 205 -14.28 4.02 11.30
CA VAL A 205 -15.56 4.66 10.96
C VAL A 205 -15.88 4.48 9.48
N LEU A 206 -14.90 4.70 8.59
CA LEU A 206 -15.07 4.50 7.16
C LEU A 206 -15.35 3.03 6.80
N ALA A 207 -14.64 2.10 7.43
CA ALA A 207 -14.83 0.67 7.22
C ALA A 207 -16.22 0.21 7.65
N LYS A 208 -16.70 0.64 8.80
CA LYS A 208 -18.05 0.33 9.29
C LYS A 208 -19.13 0.89 8.37
N ARG A 209 -18.96 2.12 7.89
CA ARG A 209 -19.90 2.73 6.92
C ARG A 209 -19.89 1.96 5.60
N ALA A 210 -18.72 1.55 5.13
CA ALA A 210 -18.60 0.76 3.91
C ALA A 210 -19.34 -0.58 4.03
N ILE A 211 -19.18 -1.29 5.13
CA ILE A 211 -19.90 -2.53 5.41
C ILE A 211 -21.40 -2.30 5.42
N GLU A 212 -21.86 -1.26 6.11
CA GLU A 212 -23.29 -0.90 6.21
C GLU A 212 -23.89 -0.61 4.83
N LYS A 213 -23.14 0.00 3.93
CA LYS A 213 -23.59 0.37 2.57
C LYS A 213 -23.28 -0.67 1.50
N GLY A 214 -22.65 -1.78 1.83
CA GLY A 214 -22.22 -2.79 0.86
C GLY A 214 -21.12 -2.31 -0.08
N VAL A 215 -20.29 -1.37 0.36
CA VAL A 215 -19.18 -0.78 -0.40
C VAL A 215 -17.86 -1.33 0.13
N ARG A 216 -16.87 -1.50 -0.75
CA ARG A 216 -15.50 -1.84 -0.40
C ARG A 216 -14.62 -0.60 -0.45
N LEU A 217 -13.65 -0.53 0.44
CA LEU A 217 -12.70 0.59 0.50
C LEU A 217 -11.39 0.23 -0.16
N MET A 218 -10.87 1.16 -0.95
CA MET A 218 -9.59 1.06 -1.61
C MET A 218 -8.66 2.12 -1.03
N VAL A 219 -7.63 1.69 -0.30
CA VAL A 219 -6.61 2.60 0.18
C VAL A 219 -5.58 2.82 -0.91
N ASP A 220 -5.49 4.04 -1.43
CA ASP A 220 -4.57 4.37 -2.50
C ASP A 220 -3.11 4.33 -2.03
N ALA A 221 -2.23 3.90 -2.92
CA ALA A 221 -0.79 4.01 -2.73
C ALA A 221 -0.32 5.44 -3.01
N GLU A 222 0.68 5.87 -2.25
CA GLU A 222 1.24 7.21 -2.34
C GLU A 222 2.77 7.12 -2.45
N GLN A 223 3.47 8.24 -2.28
CA GLN A 223 4.92 8.27 -2.39
C GLN A 223 5.60 7.33 -1.38
N SER A 224 6.79 6.83 -1.73
CA SER A 224 7.51 5.82 -0.96
C SER A 224 7.85 6.24 0.48
N TYR A 225 7.95 7.53 0.74
CA TYR A 225 8.20 8.05 2.08
C TYR A 225 6.96 8.09 2.99
N PHE A 226 5.77 7.94 2.45
CA PHE A 226 4.51 7.74 3.19
C PHE A 226 4.09 6.28 3.24
N GLN A 227 4.47 5.50 2.25
CA GLN A 227 3.90 4.19 1.99
C GLN A 227 4.09 3.16 3.11
N PRO A 228 5.24 3.08 3.80
CA PRO A 228 5.37 2.15 4.92
C PRO A 228 4.30 2.34 6.00
N ALA A 229 4.04 3.59 6.39
CA ALA A 229 2.99 3.92 7.36
C ALA A 229 1.59 3.62 6.81
N ILE A 230 1.32 3.98 5.55
CA ILE A 230 0.04 3.73 4.88
C ILE A 230 -0.25 2.23 4.86
N SER A 231 0.72 1.42 4.44
CA SER A 231 0.57 -0.04 4.36
C SER A 231 0.37 -0.66 5.75
N HIS A 232 1.10 -0.22 6.74
CA HIS A 232 0.96 -0.71 8.11
C HIS A 232 -0.43 -0.44 8.68
N LEU A 233 -0.92 0.78 8.55
CA LEU A 233 -2.26 1.17 9.02
C LEU A 233 -3.37 0.45 8.25
N THR A 234 -3.18 0.26 6.95
CA THR A 234 -4.13 -0.49 6.11
C THR A 234 -4.21 -1.95 6.51
N VAL A 235 -3.07 -2.61 6.72
CA VAL A 235 -3.03 -4.00 7.18
C VAL A 235 -3.72 -4.16 8.53
N GLU A 236 -3.54 -3.25 9.45
CA GLU A 236 -4.26 -3.28 10.72
C GLU A 236 -5.78 -3.17 10.56
N THR A 237 -6.23 -2.34 9.64
CA THR A 237 -7.64 -2.23 9.29
C THR A 237 -8.15 -3.50 8.62
N GLN A 238 -7.36 -4.11 7.75
CA GLN A 238 -7.69 -5.41 7.14
C GLN A 238 -7.83 -6.52 8.18
N ARG A 239 -6.96 -6.58 9.17
CA ARG A 239 -7.06 -7.55 10.28
C ARG A 239 -8.41 -7.50 10.98
N CYS A 240 -8.95 -6.30 11.15
CA CYS A 240 -10.22 -6.10 11.85
C CYS A 240 -11.44 -6.38 10.98
N PHE A 241 -11.41 -5.96 9.72
CA PHE A 241 -12.61 -5.90 8.88
C PHE A 241 -12.64 -6.95 7.76
N ASN A 242 -11.51 -7.53 7.39
CA ASN A 242 -11.44 -8.55 6.33
C ASN A 242 -11.56 -9.98 6.90
N ARG A 243 -12.45 -10.20 7.86
CA ARG A 243 -12.61 -11.51 8.52
C ARG A 243 -13.41 -12.50 7.70
N SER A 244 -14.53 -12.10 7.15
CA SER A 244 -15.41 -12.95 6.37
C SER A 244 -15.32 -12.71 4.86
N GLN A 245 -14.94 -11.51 4.47
CA GLN A 245 -14.81 -11.08 3.08
C GLN A 245 -13.84 -9.89 2.98
N PRO A 246 -13.25 -9.63 1.80
CA PRO A 246 -12.37 -8.49 1.62
C PRO A 246 -13.19 -7.19 1.51
N ILE A 247 -13.17 -6.37 2.54
CA ILE A 247 -13.80 -5.05 2.59
C ILE A 247 -12.77 -3.97 2.31
N ILE A 248 -11.57 -4.11 2.89
CA ILE A 248 -10.48 -3.15 2.77
C ILE A 248 -9.45 -3.71 1.80
N TYR A 249 -9.08 -2.91 0.81
CA TYR A 249 -8.08 -3.22 -0.20
C TYR A 249 -6.88 -2.29 -0.05
N ASN A 250 -5.68 -2.85 -0.05
CA ASN A 250 -4.44 -2.07 -0.13
C ASN A 250 -3.95 -2.00 -1.57
N THR A 251 -3.26 -0.94 -1.94
CA THR A 251 -2.72 -0.75 -3.29
C THR A 251 -1.21 -0.92 -3.29
N TYR A 252 -0.70 -1.70 -4.25
CA TYR A 252 0.73 -1.95 -4.47
C TYR A 252 1.17 -1.36 -5.80
N GLN A 253 2.27 -0.62 -5.78
CA GLN A 253 2.87 0.01 -6.95
C GLN A 253 3.98 -0.89 -7.51
N CYS A 254 3.72 -1.53 -8.64
CA CYS A 254 4.61 -2.55 -9.21
C CYS A 254 5.86 -1.96 -9.89
N TYR A 255 5.95 -0.63 -10.06
CA TYR A 255 7.19 -0.01 -10.53
C TYR A 255 8.29 -0.04 -9.45
N LEU A 256 7.94 -0.32 -8.18
CA LEU A 256 8.91 -0.44 -7.10
C LEU A 256 9.63 -1.79 -7.15
N LYS A 257 10.95 -1.77 -6.94
CA LYS A 257 11.78 -2.97 -6.84
C LYS A 257 11.32 -3.91 -5.72
N GLU A 258 10.76 -3.36 -4.64
CA GLU A 258 10.28 -4.10 -3.46
C GLU A 258 8.82 -4.59 -3.56
N ALA A 259 8.14 -4.33 -4.67
CA ALA A 259 6.72 -4.66 -4.79
C ALA A 259 6.41 -6.14 -4.54
N TYR A 260 7.18 -7.03 -5.12
CA TYR A 260 6.98 -8.48 -4.95
C TYR A 260 7.17 -8.91 -3.49
N ASN A 261 8.20 -8.40 -2.81
CA ASN A 261 8.43 -8.70 -1.39
C ASN A 261 7.29 -8.17 -0.51
N ASN A 262 6.78 -7.00 -0.82
CA ASN A 262 5.64 -6.42 -0.09
C ASN A 262 4.37 -7.25 -0.27
N VAL A 263 4.07 -7.64 -1.50
CA VAL A 263 2.89 -8.47 -1.80
C VAL A 263 2.98 -9.84 -1.13
N THR A 264 4.09 -10.54 -1.32
CA THR A 264 4.27 -11.89 -0.76
C THR A 264 4.27 -11.89 0.76
N GLY A 265 4.89 -10.87 1.37
CA GLY A 265 4.89 -10.68 2.81
C GLY A 265 3.48 -10.48 3.37
N ASP A 266 2.68 -9.62 2.75
CA ASP A 266 1.33 -9.33 3.22
C ASP A 266 0.36 -10.50 2.97
N VAL A 267 0.52 -11.23 1.87
CA VAL A 267 -0.24 -12.46 1.61
C VAL A 267 0.05 -13.51 2.70
N GLU A 268 1.32 -13.74 3.02
CA GLU A 268 1.71 -14.68 4.07
C GLU A 268 1.18 -14.25 5.44
N LEU A 269 1.23 -12.96 5.74
CA LEU A 269 0.66 -12.42 6.97
C LEU A 269 -0.84 -12.68 7.05
N SER A 270 -1.57 -12.48 5.95
CA SER A 270 -3.00 -12.76 5.88
C SER A 270 -3.33 -14.24 6.14
N ARG A 271 -2.50 -15.15 5.65
CA ARG A 271 -2.64 -16.59 5.94
C ARG A 271 -2.44 -16.90 7.42
N ARG A 272 -1.37 -16.37 8.03
CA ARG A 272 -1.05 -16.61 9.44
C ARG A 272 -2.13 -16.08 10.37
N GLU A 273 -2.67 -14.92 10.04
CA GLU A 273 -3.65 -14.23 10.87
C GLU A 273 -5.11 -14.54 10.49
N GLY A 274 -5.34 -15.20 9.37
CA GLY A 274 -6.65 -15.68 8.96
C GLY A 274 -7.62 -14.60 8.46
N TRP A 275 -7.12 -13.56 7.82
CA TRP A 275 -7.96 -12.52 7.18
C TRP A 275 -7.88 -12.59 5.66
N HIS A 276 -8.87 -12.02 4.98
CA HIS A 276 -8.93 -12.00 3.52
C HIS A 276 -8.02 -10.92 2.95
N PHE A 277 -7.12 -11.31 2.06
CA PHE A 277 -6.22 -10.39 1.38
C PHE A 277 -6.95 -9.69 0.23
N GLY A 278 -7.17 -8.40 0.38
CA GLY A 278 -7.75 -7.54 -0.66
C GLY A 278 -6.67 -6.60 -1.22
N THR A 279 -6.49 -6.60 -2.51
CA THR A 279 -5.43 -5.82 -3.14
C THR A 279 -5.83 -5.21 -4.47
N LYS A 280 -5.24 -4.06 -4.77
CA LYS A 280 -5.21 -3.42 -6.07
C LYS A 280 -3.76 -3.35 -6.54
N LEU A 281 -3.50 -3.81 -7.76
CA LEU A 281 -2.20 -3.67 -8.39
C LEU A 281 -2.24 -2.54 -9.41
N VAL A 282 -1.34 -1.59 -9.26
CA VAL A 282 -1.08 -0.49 -10.18
C VAL A 282 0.37 -0.52 -10.63
N ARG A 283 0.69 0.20 -11.69
CA ARG A 283 2.09 0.38 -12.08
C ARG A 283 2.82 1.33 -11.15
N GLY A 284 2.27 2.50 -10.93
CA GLY A 284 2.77 3.58 -10.09
C GLY A 284 2.62 4.94 -10.76
N ALA A 285 2.49 5.98 -9.95
CA ALA A 285 2.10 7.31 -10.40
C ALA A 285 3.14 8.42 -10.15
N TYR A 286 4.24 8.13 -9.46
CA TYR A 286 5.17 9.12 -8.95
C TYR A 286 6.63 8.91 -9.40
N MET A 287 6.83 8.33 -10.58
CA MET A 287 8.14 7.86 -11.04
C MET A 287 9.21 8.97 -11.05
N GLU A 288 8.92 10.09 -11.68
CA GLU A 288 9.88 11.21 -11.78
C GLU A 288 10.24 11.77 -10.41
N GLN A 289 9.24 11.99 -9.59
CA GLN A 289 9.40 12.50 -8.22
C GLN A 289 10.23 11.54 -7.35
N GLU A 290 9.98 10.25 -7.43
CA GLU A 290 10.74 9.24 -6.70
C GLU A 290 12.21 9.19 -7.12
N ARG A 291 12.48 9.27 -8.41
CA ARG A 291 13.84 9.28 -8.95
C ARG A 291 14.60 10.55 -8.57
N GLU A 292 13.95 11.70 -8.67
CA GLU A 292 14.55 12.98 -8.24
C GLU A 292 14.88 12.96 -6.75
N ARG A 293 13.98 12.49 -5.92
CA ARG A 293 14.20 12.37 -4.49
C ARG A 293 15.38 11.44 -4.17
N ALA A 294 15.45 10.29 -4.83
CA ALA A 294 16.56 9.35 -4.65
C ALA A 294 17.91 9.99 -5.00
N ALA A 295 17.97 10.74 -6.11
CA ALA A 295 19.17 11.48 -6.52
C ALA A 295 19.54 12.58 -5.52
N GLN A 296 18.57 13.36 -5.05
CA GLN A 296 18.79 14.45 -4.10
C GLN A 296 19.22 13.95 -2.73
N MET A 297 18.63 12.87 -2.25
CA MET A 297 18.91 12.31 -0.93
C MET A 297 20.06 11.30 -0.90
N GLY A 298 20.56 10.89 -2.07
CA GLY A 298 21.69 9.97 -2.20
C GLY A 298 21.40 8.52 -1.85
N TYR A 299 20.15 8.05 -1.99
CA TYR A 299 19.83 6.64 -1.85
C TYR A 299 19.54 6.00 -3.22
N GLU A 300 19.52 4.66 -3.25
CA GLU A 300 19.24 3.91 -4.45
C GLU A 300 17.84 4.22 -4.98
N ASP A 301 17.71 4.39 -6.30
CA ASP A 301 16.41 4.57 -6.96
C ASP A 301 15.49 3.38 -6.63
N PRO A 302 14.35 3.60 -5.98
CA PRO A 302 13.43 2.52 -5.62
C PRO A 302 12.63 1.98 -6.80
N ILE A 303 12.67 2.64 -7.94
CA ILE A 303 11.90 2.33 -9.14
C ILE A 303 12.67 1.34 -10.03
N ASN A 304 11.98 0.39 -10.62
CA ASN A 304 12.56 -0.50 -11.62
C ASN A 304 13.18 0.30 -12.79
N PRO A 305 14.36 -0.12 -13.31
CA PRO A 305 15.12 0.71 -14.25
C PRO A 305 14.42 0.91 -15.60
N THR A 306 13.55 -0.02 -16.01
CA THR A 306 12.88 0.03 -17.30
C THR A 306 11.38 -0.24 -17.20
N TYR A 307 10.65 0.19 -18.21
CA TYR A 307 9.23 -0.12 -18.36
C TYR A 307 8.97 -1.63 -18.41
N GLU A 308 9.84 -2.36 -19.11
CA GLU A 308 9.77 -3.82 -19.23
C GLU A 308 9.95 -4.51 -17.88
N LYS A 309 10.85 -4.02 -17.05
CA LYS A 309 11.05 -4.53 -15.69
C LYS A 309 9.85 -4.28 -14.79
N THR A 310 9.19 -3.15 -14.94
CA THR A 310 7.92 -2.88 -14.25
C THR A 310 6.82 -3.83 -14.71
N ASN A 311 6.73 -4.12 -16.00
CA ASN A 311 5.78 -5.10 -16.51
C ASN A 311 6.03 -6.50 -15.97
N GLU A 312 7.28 -6.93 -15.92
CA GLU A 312 7.68 -8.22 -15.31
C GLU A 312 7.29 -8.27 -13.83
N MET A 313 7.55 -7.20 -13.10
CA MET A 313 7.17 -7.08 -11.68
C MET A 313 5.65 -7.17 -11.50
N TYR A 314 4.89 -6.47 -12.34
CA TYR A 314 3.43 -6.51 -12.30
C TYR A 314 2.89 -7.93 -12.51
N ARG A 315 3.38 -8.62 -13.54
CA ARG A 315 3.01 -10.01 -13.83
C ARG A 315 3.38 -10.95 -12.69
N ARG A 316 4.57 -10.78 -12.14
CA ARG A 316 5.06 -11.59 -11.03
C ARG A 316 4.20 -11.43 -9.78
N CYS A 317 3.84 -10.20 -9.42
CA CYS A 317 2.93 -9.92 -8.31
C CYS A 317 1.53 -10.49 -8.55
N LEU A 318 1.00 -10.26 -9.74
CA LEU A 318 -0.33 -10.72 -10.13
C LEU A 318 -0.41 -12.25 -10.13
N ASP A 319 0.58 -12.92 -10.69
CA ASP A 319 0.65 -14.39 -10.73
C ASP A 319 0.66 -14.99 -9.32
N TYR A 320 1.44 -14.42 -8.43
CA TYR A 320 1.47 -14.85 -7.04
C TYR A 320 0.10 -14.73 -6.35
N ILE A 321 -0.59 -13.63 -6.59
CA ILE A 321 -1.93 -13.41 -6.02
C ILE A 321 -2.96 -14.35 -6.63
N LEU A 322 -2.91 -14.59 -7.94
CA LEU A 322 -3.80 -15.53 -8.61
C LEU A 322 -3.62 -16.95 -8.11
N GLU A 323 -2.38 -17.38 -7.89
CA GLU A 323 -2.08 -18.68 -7.26
C GLU A 323 -2.64 -18.75 -5.84
N GLU A 324 -2.56 -17.66 -5.06
CA GLU A 324 -3.17 -17.59 -3.74
C GLU A 324 -4.69 -17.71 -3.77
N ILE A 325 -5.34 -17.06 -4.74
CA ILE A 325 -6.78 -17.19 -4.94
C ILE A 325 -7.15 -18.65 -5.19
N LYS A 326 -6.37 -19.33 -6.02
CA LYS A 326 -6.59 -20.77 -6.30
C LYS A 326 -6.42 -21.63 -5.06
N LEU A 327 -5.39 -21.36 -4.24
CA LEU A 327 -5.05 -22.18 -3.09
C LEU A 327 -6.02 -21.99 -1.92
N SER A 328 -6.30 -20.74 -1.54
CA SER A 328 -6.99 -20.43 -0.29
C SER A 328 -8.40 -19.91 -0.46
N GLN A 329 -8.77 -19.39 -1.63
CA GLN A 329 -10.01 -18.65 -1.87
C GLN A 329 -10.18 -17.40 -0.97
N LYS A 330 -9.11 -16.97 -0.30
CA LYS A 330 -9.10 -15.84 0.66
C LYS A 330 -8.27 -14.66 0.17
N ALA A 331 -8.15 -14.50 -1.13
CA ALA A 331 -7.51 -13.34 -1.74
C ALA A 331 -8.42 -12.80 -2.85
N SER A 332 -8.35 -11.50 -3.07
CA SER A 332 -9.05 -10.81 -4.16
C SER A 332 -8.16 -9.73 -4.71
N VAL A 333 -8.18 -9.54 -6.02
CA VAL A 333 -7.34 -8.56 -6.70
C VAL A 333 -8.14 -7.69 -7.66
N MET A 334 -7.89 -6.39 -7.62
CA MET A 334 -8.25 -5.47 -8.69
C MET A 334 -7.03 -5.21 -9.56
N VAL A 335 -7.12 -5.63 -10.81
CA VAL A 335 -6.12 -5.37 -11.84
C VAL A 335 -6.39 -3.98 -12.41
N ALA A 336 -5.67 -2.99 -11.91
CA ALA A 336 -5.80 -1.61 -12.34
C ALA A 336 -4.78 -1.33 -13.45
N SER A 337 -5.20 -1.50 -14.67
CA SER A 337 -4.33 -1.33 -15.84
C SER A 337 -5.14 -0.93 -17.07
N HIS A 338 -4.53 -0.09 -17.91
CA HIS A 338 -5.03 0.25 -19.24
C HIS A 338 -4.31 -0.57 -20.34
N SER A 339 -3.46 -1.53 -19.96
CA SER A 339 -2.71 -2.38 -20.85
C SER A 339 -3.50 -3.60 -21.28
N GLU A 340 -3.71 -3.77 -22.58
CA GLU A 340 -4.32 -4.96 -23.14
C GLU A 340 -3.52 -6.23 -22.83
N ASP A 341 -2.19 -6.13 -22.85
CA ASP A 341 -1.30 -7.26 -22.54
C ASP A 341 -1.47 -7.75 -21.11
N THR A 342 -1.65 -6.83 -20.16
CA THR A 342 -1.92 -7.17 -18.76
C THR A 342 -3.27 -7.87 -18.62
N VAL A 343 -4.30 -7.38 -19.30
CA VAL A 343 -5.63 -8.01 -19.28
C VAL A 343 -5.56 -9.42 -19.87
N LYS A 344 -4.89 -9.59 -21.01
CA LYS A 344 -4.69 -10.91 -21.63
C LYS A 344 -3.95 -11.87 -20.72
N PHE A 345 -2.85 -11.43 -20.12
CA PHE A 345 -2.09 -12.24 -19.18
C PHE A 345 -2.99 -12.71 -18.03
N THR A 346 -3.78 -11.80 -17.49
CA THR A 346 -4.71 -12.10 -16.39
C THR A 346 -5.72 -13.16 -16.80
N LEU A 347 -6.36 -13.00 -17.94
CA LEU A 347 -7.37 -13.95 -18.46
C LEU A 347 -6.78 -15.33 -18.73
N CYS A 348 -5.63 -15.38 -19.40
CA CYS A 348 -4.94 -16.64 -19.67
C CYS A 348 -4.56 -17.36 -18.38
N ARG A 349 -4.03 -16.64 -17.41
CA ARG A 349 -3.61 -17.22 -16.14
C ARG A 349 -4.79 -17.68 -15.29
N MET A 350 -5.89 -16.93 -15.28
CA MET A 350 -7.14 -17.35 -14.63
C MET A 350 -7.66 -18.67 -15.25
N MET A 351 -7.61 -18.78 -16.55
CA MET A 351 -8.02 -19.99 -17.27
C MET A 351 -7.16 -21.19 -16.88
N GLU A 352 -5.83 -21.03 -16.88
CA GLU A 352 -4.89 -22.08 -16.47
C GLU A 352 -5.11 -22.54 -15.02
N LEU A 353 -5.43 -21.62 -14.13
CA LEU A 353 -5.68 -21.89 -12.71
C LEU A 353 -7.11 -22.31 -12.39
N GLY A 354 -8.02 -22.21 -13.34
CA GLY A 354 -9.44 -22.54 -13.13
C GLY A 354 -10.18 -21.53 -12.24
N ILE A 355 -9.75 -20.26 -12.25
CA ILE A 355 -10.43 -19.18 -11.53
C ILE A 355 -11.57 -18.66 -12.41
N HIS A 356 -12.80 -18.80 -11.92
CA HIS A 356 -13.98 -18.39 -12.67
C HIS A 356 -14.32 -16.91 -12.43
N PRO A 357 -14.73 -16.13 -13.47
CA PRO A 357 -15.11 -14.73 -13.32
C PRO A 357 -16.23 -14.49 -12.30
N LEU A 358 -17.18 -15.43 -12.22
CA LEU A 358 -18.33 -15.34 -11.33
C LEU A 358 -17.98 -15.48 -9.84
N ASP A 359 -16.78 -15.97 -9.51
CA ASP A 359 -16.28 -16.01 -8.13
C ASP A 359 -15.96 -14.62 -7.59
N LYS A 360 -15.91 -13.61 -8.48
CA LYS A 360 -15.66 -12.20 -8.17
C LYS A 360 -14.35 -11.94 -7.39
N LYS A 361 -13.38 -12.83 -7.50
CA LYS A 361 -12.06 -12.71 -6.86
C LYS A 361 -11.11 -11.83 -7.65
N VAL A 362 -11.34 -11.69 -8.96
CA VAL A 362 -10.57 -10.86 -9.87
C VAL A 362 -11.50 -9.85 -10.51
N CYS A 363 -11.17 -8.59 -10.39
CA CYS A 363 -11.87 -7.52 -11.08
C CYS A 363 -10.86 -6.61 -11.79
N PHE A 364 -11.36 -5.76 -12.67
CA PHE A 364 -10.55 -4.83 -13.44
C PHE A 364 -10.95 -3.40 -13.11
N GLY A 365 -9.96 -2.54 -12.97
CA GLY A 365 -10.15 -1.12 -12.72
C GLY A 365 -9.50 -0.27 -13.80
N GLN A 366 -10.23 0.71 -14.31
CA GLN A 366 -9.77 1.60 -15.39
C GLN A 366 -10.34 2.99 -15.17
N LEU A 367 -9.68 3.99 -15.74
CA LEU A 367 -10.17 5.35 -15.70
C LEU A 367 -11.41 5.50 -16.61
N LEU A 368 -12.42 6.23 -16.16
CA LEU A 368 -13.62 6.50 -16.95
C LEU A 368 -13.25 7.18 -18.29
N GLY A 369 -13.84 6.69 -19.37
CA GLY A 369 -13.58 7.16 -20.73
C GLY A 369 -12.32 6.59 -21.39
N MET A 370 -11.57 5.74 -20.69
CA MET A 370 -10.39 5.06 -21.22
C MET A 370 -10.63 3.57 -21.38
N CYS A 371 -10.01 3.00 -22.42
CA CYS A 371 -10.02 1.54 -22.66
C CYS A 371 -11.40 0.89 -22.79
N ASP A 372 -12.39 1.60 -23.31
CA ASP A 372 -13.75 1.04 -23.49
C ASP A 372 -13.76 -0.20 -24.42
N GLN A 373 -12.86 -0.27 -25.39
CA GLN A 373 -12.65 -1.42 -26.25
C GLN A 373 -12.24 -2.69 -25.49
N ILE A 374 -11.68 -2.54 -24.30
CA ILE A 374 -11.32 -3.64 -23.38
C ILE A 374 -12.46 -3.89 -22.40
N THR A 375 -13.03 -2.83 -21.86
CA THR A 375 -14.03 -2.85 -20.78
C THR A 375 -15.31 -3.56 -21.19
N PHE A 376 -15.85 -3.23 -22.38
CA PHE A 376 -17.13 -3.82 -22.84
C PHE A 376 -17.05 -5.33 -23.02
N PRO A 377 -16.02 -5.89 -23.71
CA PRO A 377 -15.91 -7.35 -23.81
C PRO A 377 -15.74 -8.05 -22.47
N LEU A 378 -15.00 -7.46 -21.52
CA LEU A 378 -14.83 -8.02 -20.18
C LEU A 378 -16.16 -8.06 -19.41
N GLY A 379 -16.92 -6.97 -19.45
CA GLY A 379 -18.23 -6.90 -18.82
C GLY A 379 -19.22 -7.91 -19.42
N GLN A 380 -19.22 -8.08 -20.74
CA GLN A 380 -20.04 -9.08 -21.42
C GLN A 380 -19.65 -10.51 -21.05
N ALA A 381 -18.38 -10.77 -20.74
CA ALA A 381 -17.90 -12.07 -20.28
C ALA A 381 -18.18 -12.35 -18.79
N GLY A 382 -18.80 -11.42 -18.08
CA GLY A 382 -19.15 -11.56 -16.68
C GLY A 382 -18.06 -11.13 -15.69
N PHE A 383 -17.00 -10.46 -16.15
CA PHE A 383 -15.99 -9.89 -15.27
C PHE A 383 -16.47 -8.60 -14.62
N PRO A 384 -16.28 -8.41 -13.30
CA PRO A 384 -16.49 -7.12 -12.67
C PRO A 384 -15.47 -6.10 -13.20
N VAL A 385 -15.95 -5.02 -13.79
CA VAL A 385 -15.12 -3.93 -14.30
C VAL A 385 -15.57 -2.63 -13.65
N TYR A 386 -14.62 -1.93 -13.07
CA TYR A 386 -14.86 -0.67 -12.38
C TYR A 386 -14.20 0.47 -13.13
N LYS A 387 -14.94 1.56 -13.31
CA LYS A 387 -14.40 2.80 -13.86
C LYS A 387 -14.13 3.78 -12.74
N TYR A 388 -12.86 4.18 -12.60
CA TYR A 388 -12.47 5.19 -11.65
C TYR A 388 -12.87 6.58 -12.17
N VAL A 389 -13.62 7.30 -11.35
CA VAL A 389 -14.00 8.67 -11.62
C VAL A 389 -13.19 9.56 -10.69
N PRO A 390 -12.26 10.37 -11.20
CA PRO A 390 -11.55 11.34 -10.38
C PRO A 390 -12.53 12.32 -9.77
N TYR A 391 -12.46 12.48 -8.46
CA TYR A 391 -13.38 13.33 -7.71
C TYR A 391 -12.64 14.50 -7.09
N GLY A 392 -13.16 15.71 -7.28
CA GLY A 392 -12.62 16.92 -6.68
C GLY A 392 -12.56 18.12 -7.62
N PRO A 393 -12.02 19.25 -7.14
CA PRO A 393 -11.84 20.45 -7.95
C PRO A 393 -10.91 20.19 -9.15
N VAL A 394 -11.14 20.92 -10.24
CA VAL A 394 -10.42 20.78 -11.52
C VAL A 394 -8.90 20.83 -11.34
N ASN A 395 -8.40 21.69 -10.48
CA ASN A 395 -6.96 21.79 -10.18
C ASN A 395 -6.35 20.56 -9.53
N LYS A 396 -7.14 19.68 -8.95
CA LYS A 396 -6.72 18.40 -8.39
C LYS A 396 -6.92 17.23 -9.35
N VAL A 397 -7.96 17.29 -10.15
CA VAL A 397 -8.32 16.25 -11.12
C VAL A 397 -7.42 16.29 -12.35
N LEU A 398 -7.11 17.44 -12.88
CA LEU A 398 -6.28 17.58 -14.08
C LEU A 398 -4.87 16.99 -13.94
N PRO A 399 -4.13 17.20 -12.85
CA PRO A 399 -2.84 16.55 -12.66
C PRO A 399 -2.94 15.03 -12.62
N TYR A 400 -3.98 14.49 -12.02
CA TYR A 400 -4.25 13.06 -12.01
C TYR A 400 -4.44 12.52 -13.43
N LEU A 401 -5.27 13.17 -14.23
CA LEU A 401 -5.53 12.80 -15.62
C LEU A 401 -4.28 12.93 -16.49
N SER A 402 -3.49 13.97 -16.28
CA SER A 402 -2.22 14.19 -16.98
C SER A 402 -1.22 13.05 -16.72
N ARG A 403 -1.08 12.62 -15.47
CA ARG A 403 -0.20 11.47 -15.13
C ARG A 403 -0.65 10.18 -15.83
N ARG A 404 -1.96 9.93 -15.90
CA ARG A 404 -2.51 8.75 -16.60
C ARG A 404 -2.28 8.84 -18.11
N ALA A 405 -2.43 10.03 -18.69
CA ALA A 405 -2.13 10.25 -20.10
C ALA A 405 -0.65 10.03 -20.43
N GLN A 406 0.27 10.44 -19.57
CA GLN A 406 1.70 10.20 -19.73
C GLN A 406 2.06 8.72 -19.66
N GLU A 407 1.50 7.98 -18.72
CA GLU A 407 1.66 6.52 -18.61
C GLU A 407 1.24 5.82 -19.91
N ASN A 408 0.17 6.26 -20.54
CA ASN A 408 -0.37 5.67 -21.76
C ASN A 408 0.40 6.05 -23.02
N ARG A 409 1.06 7.21 -23.09
CA ARG A 409 1.83 7.64 -24.27
C ARG A 409 3.00 6.71 -24.58
N GLY A 410 3.72 6.25 -23.57
CA GLY A 410 4.80 5.28 -23.73
C GLY A 410 4.31 3.93 -24.28
N PHE A 411 3.06 3.61 -24.04
CA PHE A 411 2.43 2.36 -24.43
C PHE A 411 1.97 2.36 -25.91
N MET A 412 1.41 3.46 -26.40
CA MET A 412 0.80 3.52 -27.74
C MET A 412 1.82 3.45 -28.88
N GLN A 413 3.09 3.74 -28.66
CA GLN A 413 4.12 3.77 -29.69
C GLN A 413 4.72 2.40 -30.06
N ARG A 414 4.54 1.36 -29.24
CA ARG A 414 5.28 0.09 -29.37
C ARG A 414 4.54 -1.08 -30.00
N VAL A 415 3.21 -1.09 -30.12
CA VAL A 415 2.48 -2.35 -30.32
C VAL A 415 1.28 -2.24 -31.29
N ASN A 416 1.45 -1.76 -32.51
CA ASN A 416 0.27 -1.57 -33.38
C ASN A 416 -0.16 -2.76 -34.29
N ARG A 417 0.66 -3.78 -34.50
CA ARG A 417 0.31 -4.87 -35.45
C ARG A 417 0.00 -6.23 -34.85
N GLU A 418 0.75 -6.69 -33.89
CA GLU A 418 0.47 -7.97 -33.20
C GLU A 418 -0.74 -7.88 -32.27
N ARG A 419 -1.00 -6.68 -31.80
CA ARG A 419 -2.11 -6.34 -30.91
C ARG A 419 -3.48 -6.66 -31.50
N ASP A 420 -3.71 -6.34 -32.77
CA ASP A 420 -5.03 -6.46 -33.38
C ASP A 420 -5.43 -7.92 -33.63
N LEU A 421 -4.49 -8.79 -33.98
CA LEU A 421 -4.74 -10.20 -34.21
C LEU A 421 -5.04 -10.98 -32.91
N LEU A 422 -4.23 -10.74 -31.90
CA LEU A 422 -4.38 -11.36 -30.59
C LEU A 422 -5.66 -10.87 -29.89
N TRP A 423 -5.98 -9.59 -30.04
CA TRP A 423 -7.17 -9.00 -29.46
C TRP A 423 -8.46 -9.49 -30.13
N LYS A 424 -8.43 -9.70 -31.44
CA LYS A 424 -9.54 -10.35 -32.16
C LYS A 424 -9.83 -11.74 -31.62
N GLU A 425 -8.81 -12.53 -31.32
CA GLU A 425 -8.98 -13.88 -30.76
C GLU A 425 -9.51 -13.85 -29.32
N VAL A 426 -9.01 -12.95 -28.48
CA VAL A 426 -9.55 -12.77 -27.11
C VAL A 426 -11.02 -12.34 -27.16
N LYS A 427 -11.35 -11.35 -28.01
CA LYS A 427 -12.75 -10.94 -28.20
C LYS A 427 -13.63 -12.10 -28.67
N ARG A 428 -13.14 -12.88 -29.63
CA ARG A 428 -13.87 -14.04 -30.15
C ARG A 428 -14.16 -15.04 -29.02
N ARG A 429 -13.17 -15.36 -28.20
CA ARG A 429 -13.34 -16.30 -27.07
C ARG A 429 -14.25 -15.74 -25.98
N LEU A 430 -14.15 -14.47 -25.69
CA LEU A 430 -15.02 -13.78 -24.74
C LEU A 430 -16.48 -13.78 -25.21
N LEU A 431 -16.72 -13.50 -26.50
CA LEU A 431 -18.07 -13.45 -27.07
C LEU A 431 -18.70 -14.83 -27.27
N THR A 432 -17.88 -15.86 -27.45
CA THR A 432 -18.37 -17.23 -27.62
C THR A 432 -18.54 -18.00 -26.30
N GLY A 433 -18.21 -17.38 -25.16
CA GLY A 433 -18.28 -18.04 -23.86
C GLY A 433 -17.25 -19.16 -23.65
N ASN A 434 -16.35 -19.37 -24.60
CA ASN A 434 -15.38 -20.47 -24.62
C ASN A 434 -14.07 -20.16 -23.86
N LEU A 435 -14.04 -19.13 -23.04
CA LEU A 435 -12.83 -18.79 -22.30
C LEU A 435 -12.56 -19.75 -21.14
N PHE A 436 -13.59 -20.44 -20.69
CA PHE A 436 -13.56 -21.26 -19.48
C PHE A 436 -14.19 -22.68 -19.69
N SER A 437 -14.41 -23.09 -20.92
CA SER A 437 -14.83 -24.45 -21.25
C SER A 437 -13.66 -25.40 -21.48
#